data_812d333f6bd344b2b282435e7356a5a4
#
_entry.id   812d333f6bd344b2b282435e7356a5a4
#
_cell.length_a   1.000
_cell.length_b   1.000
_cell.length_c   1.000
_cell.angle_alpha   90.00
_cell.angle_beta   90.00
_cell.angle_gamma   90.00
#
_symmetry.space_group_name_H-M   'P 1'
#
loop_
_entity.id
_entity.type
_entity.pdbx_description
1 polymer ?
#
loop_
_entity_poly.entity_id
_entity_poly.type
_entity_poly.pdbx_seq_one_letter_code
_entity_poly.pdbx_strand_id
1 'polypeptide(L)'
;SMGIASSNDLFGALTASNGIVRLCDGMLEYTFDVRFGNVLTSAEIVSRIVKYFENGGFSYKKHSLSDCLALPEDSEVVRTYMDAYRELTGDNEAKAKPYIMGGGTYAYHLKNAYAVGFSVWKNSDMEFPEGHGGCHQPDEHISLSGICEGAALLCELVLCEDEIL
;
A
#
# COMPACT_ATOMS: atom_id res chain seq x y z
N SER A 1 6.48 -24.41 -10.76
CA SER A 1 6.38 -23.31 -9.79
C SER A 1 7.29 -22.16 -10.22
N MET A 2 6.79 -20.92 -10.14
CA MET A 2 7.56 -19.70 -10.45
C MET A 2 8.65 -19.40 -9.41
N GLY A 3 8.57 -20.01 -8.22
CA GLY A 3 9.55 -19.80 -7.15
C GLY A 3 9.53 -18.41 -6.51
N ILE A 4 8.41 -17.69 -6.61
CA ILE A 4 8.24 -16.34 -6.05
C ILE A 4 7.48 -16.31 -4.72
N ALA A 5 6.95 -17.44 -4.27
CA ALA A 5 6.23 -17.51 -3.01
C ALA A 5 7.16 -17.07 -1.87
N SER A 6 6.75 -16.07 -1.15
CA SER A 6 7.46 -15.49 -0.01
C SER A 6 6.48 -14.89 0.98
N SER A 7 6.83 -14.86 2.24
CA SER A 7 6.06 -14.23 3.29
C SER A 7 6.96 -13.83 4.45
N ASN A 8 6.55 -12.81 5.18
CA ASN A 8 7.07 -12.50 6.51
C ASN A 8 5.96 -11.90 7.38
N ASP A 9 6.26 -11.72 8.67
CA ASP A 9 5.25 -11.24 9.63
C ASP A 9 4.82 -9.79 9.38
N LEU A 10 5.70 -8.97 8.78
CA LEU A 10 5.43 -7.55 8.54
C LEU A 10 4.54 -7.34 7.31
N PHE A 11 4.88 -7.98 6.18
CA PHE A 11 4.19 -7.77 4.89
C PHE A 11 3.17 -8.84 4.54
N GLY A 12 3.14 -9.93 5.30
CA GLY A 12 2.35 -11.09 4.94
C GLY A 12 2.88 -11.83 3.72
N ALA A 13 2.00 -12.57 3.06
CA ALA A 13 2.35 -13.37 1.90
C ALA A 13 2.33 -12.55 0.61
N LEU A 14 3.29 -12.83 -0.30
CA LEU A 14 3.24 -12.34 -1.66
C LEU A 14 1.95 -12.82 -2.34
N THR A 15 1.28 -11.90 -3.03
CA THR A 15 0.12 -12.20 -3.86
C THR A 15 0.43 -11.99 -5.33
N ALA A 16 -0.05 -12.88 -6.17
CA ALA A 16 0.05 -12.75 -7.62
C ALA A 16 -1.29 -13.09 -8.25
N SER A 17 -1.83 -12.15 -9.01
CA SER A 17 -3.07 -12.33 -9.73
C SER A 17 -2.89 -12.13 -11.22
N ASN A 18 -3.63 -12.91 -12.00
CA ASN A 18 -3.77 -12.70 -13.44
C ASN A 18 -4.87 -11.65 -13.64
N GLY A 19 -4.48 -10.38 -13.70
CA GLY A 19 -5.43 -9.28 -13.75
C GLY A 19 -6.13 -9.14 -15.11
N ILE A 20 -5.40 -9.28 -16.21
CA ILE A 20 -5.92 -9.04 -17.54
C ILE A 20 -5.40 -10.11 -18.52
N VAL A 21 -6.31 -10.63 -19.33
CA VAL A 21 -5.99 -11.49 -20.48
C VAL A 21 -6.58 -10.83 -21.72
N ARG A 22 -5.77 -10.64 -22.74
CA ARG A 22 -6.20 -10.04 -24.02
C ARG A 22 -5.69 -10.85 -25.19
N LEU A 23 -6.49 -10.88 -26.26
CA LEU A 23 -6.07 -11.37 -27.57
C LEU A 23 -5.83 -10.16 -28.46
N CYS A 24 -4.57 -9.92 -28.84
CA CYS A 24 -4.14 -8.82 -29.66
C CYS A 24 -3.36 -9.36 -30.85
N ASP A 25 -3.81 -9.08 -32.07
CA ASP A 25 -3.15 -9.50 -33.32
C ASP A 25 -2.82 -11.00 -33.38
N GLY A 26 -3.72 -11.84 -32.89
CA GLY A 26 -3.54 -13.29 -32.83
C GLY A 26 -2.60 -13.77 -31.72
N MET A 27 -2.10 -12.89 -30.90
CA MET A 27 -1.26 -13.21 -29.74
C MET A 27 -2.04 -13.05 -28.44
N LEU A 28 -1.78 -13.95 -27.48
CA LEU A 28 -2.38 -13.91 -26.16
C LEU A 28 -1.47 -13.12 -25.21
N GLU A 29 -1.98 -12.03 -24.69
CA GLU A 29 -1.29 -11.19 -23.69
C GLU A 29 -1.85 -11.46 -22.30
N TYR A 30 -0.95 -11.68 -21.33
CA TYR A 30 -1.25 -11.80 -19.91
C TYR A 30 -0.62 -10.65 -19.13
N THR A 31 -1.41 -10.05 -18.23
CA THR A 31 -0.90 -9.08 -17.27
C THR A 31 -1.03 -9.65 -15.86
N PHE A 32 0.10 -9.69 -15.15
CA PHE A 32 0.14 -10.09 -13.75
C PHE A 32 0.29 -8.87 -12.86
N ASP A 33 -0.55 -8.77 -11.84
CA ASP A 33 -0.36 -7.89 -10.69
C ASP A 33 0.28 -8.70 -9.56
N VAL A 34 1.48 -8.29 -9.15
CA VAL A 34 2.25 -8.96 -8.09
C VAL A 34 2.51 -7.97 -6.98
N ARG A 35 2.00 -8.29 -5.78
CA ARG A 35 2.21 -7.50 -4.58
C ARG A 35 3.08 -8.28 -3.62
N PHE A 36 4.16 -7.67 -3.17
CA PHE A 36 5.21 -8.34 -2.41
C PHE A 36 5.80 -7.40 -1.38
N GLY A 37 6.37 -7.98 -0.33
CA GLY A 37 7.14 -7.27 0.68
C GLY A 37 8.64 -7.23 0.34
N ASN A 38 9.46 -7.25 1.36
CA ASN A 38 10.92 -7.08 1.26
C ASN A 38 11.73 -8.39 1.32
N VAL A 39 11.09 -9.55 1.21
CA VAL A 39 11.78 -10.85 1.22
C VAL A 39 12.51 -11.12 -0.10
N LEU A 40 11.91 -10.70 -1.21
CA LEU A 40 12.50 -10.75 -2.54
C LEU A 40 12.52 -9.34 -3.11
N THR A 41 13.55 -9.04 -3.87
CA THR A 41 13.61 -7.80 -4.66
C THR A 41 12.69 -7.90 -5.87
N SER A 42 12.26 -6.75 -6.37
CA SER A 42 11.48 -6.66 -7.61
C SER A 42 12.21 -7.30 -8.79
N ALA A 43 13.53 -7.13 -8.88
CA ALA A 43 14.35 -7.71 -9.92
C ALA A 43 14.37 -9.24 -9.86
N GLU A 44 14.47 -9.84 -8.66
CA GLU A 44 14.40 -11.28 -8.48
C GLU A 44 13.04 -11.84 -8.88
N ILE A 45 11.96 -11.18 -8.48
CA ILE A 45 10.59 -11.58 -8.83
C ILE A 45 10.40 -11.58 -10.34
N VAL A 46 10.77 -10.48 -11.02
CA VAL A 46 10.66 -10.40 -12.49
C VAL A 46 11.50 -11.47 -13.17
N SER A 47 12.75 -11.64 -12.76
CA SER A 47 13.64 -12.64 -13.34
C SER A 47 13.04 -14.06 -13.26
N ARG A 48 12.45 -14.41 -12.11
CA ARG A 48 11.82 -15.72 -11.90
C ARG A 48 10.54 -15.91 -12.72
N ILE A 49 9.71 -14.86 -12.79
CA ILE A 49 8.48 -14.88 -13.60
C ILE A 49 8.83 -15.01 -15.08
N VAL A 50 9.71 -14.16 -15.59
CA VAL A 50 10.15 -14.18 -17.00
C VAL A 50 10.69 -15.55 -17.38
N LYS A 51 11.63 -16.08 -16.61
CA LYS A 51 12.20 -17.40 -16.83
C LYS A 51 11.14 -18.51 -16.88
N TYR A 52 10.15 -18.45 -15.99
CA TYR A 52 9.08 -19.44 -15.93
C TYR A 52 8.22 -19.42 -17.20
N PHE A 53 7.84 -18.23 -17.66
CA PHE A 53 6.98 -18.08 -18.82
C PHE A 53 7.71 -18.28 -20.15
N GLU A 54 8.97 -17.88 -20.25
CA GLU A 54 9.81 -18.15 -21.43
C GLU A 54 9.97 -19.65 -21.67
N ASN A 55 10.09 -20.46 -20.61
CA ASN A 55 10.11 -21.91 -20.73
C ASN A 55 8.78 -22.50 -21.25
N GLY A 56 7.69 -21.76 -21.13
CA GLY A 56 6.37 -22.09 -21.68
C GLY A 56 6.10 -21.49 -23.08
N GLY A 57 7.10 -20.87 -23.71
CA GLY A 57 6.98 -20.29 -25.03
C GLY A 57 6.41 -18.86 -25.06
N PHE A 58 6.28 -18.21 -23.91
CA PHE A 58 5.87 -16.81 -23.83
C PHE A 58 7.09 -15.88 -23.95
N SER A 59 6.88 -14.70 -24.50
CA SER A 59 7.86 -13.63 -24.50
C SER A 59 7.47 -12.55 -23.50
N TYR A 60 8.47 -11.93 -22.88
CA TYR A 60 8.29 -10.82 -21.98
C TYR A 60 8.15 -9.50 -22.73
N LYS A 61 7.18 -8.67 -22.39
CA LYS A 61 6.90 -7.41 -23.08
C LYS A 61 7.39 -6.20 -22.31
N LYS A 62 6.88 -6.01 -21.10
CA LYS A 62 7.26 -4.90 -20.22
C LYS A 62 6.85 -5.17 -18.77
N HIS A 63 7.41 -4.38 -17.87
CA HIS A 63 6.97 -4.32 -16.49
C HIS A 63 6.92 -2.89 -15.97
N SER A 64 6.16 -2.68 -14.92
CA SER A 64 6.26 -1.55 -14.02
C SER A 64 6.60 -2.11 -12.65
N LEU A 65 7.65 -1.61 -12.04
CA LEU A 65 8.18 -2.12 -10.78
C LEU A 65 8.32 -1.00 -9.77
N SER A 66 7.99 -1.34 -8.53
CA SER A 66 8.39 -0.56 -7.35
C SER A 66 8.71 -1.55 -6.25
N ASP A 67 9.84 -1.38 -5.61
CA ASP A 67 10.13 -2.11 -4.36
C ASP A 67 9.21 -1.60 -3.26
N CYS A 68 9.05 -2.40 -2.20
CA CYS A 68 8.22 -1.99 -1.07
C CYS A 68 8.79 -0.72 -0.43
N LEU A 69 7.91 0.18 -0.03
CA LEU A 69 8.24 1.35 0.76
C LEU A 69 7.83 1.08 2.20
N ALA A 70 8.81 1.02 3.09
CA ALA A 70 8.56 0.88 4.51
C ALA A 70 9.65 1.59 5.31
N LEU A 71 9.23 2.28 6.36
CA LEU A 71 10.12 2.81 7.38
C LEU A 71 10.18 1.84 8.56
N PRO A 72 11.31 1.74 9.25
CA PRO A 72 11.37 1.04 10.52
C PRO A 72 10.35 1.62 11.51
N GLU A 73 9.61 0.76 12.19
CA GLU A 73 8.59 1.17 13.16
C GLU A 73 9.16 1.99 14.31
N ASP A 74 10.43 1.74 14.64
CA ASP A 74 11.19 2.43 15.67
C ASP A 74 11.96 3.68 15.17
N SER A 75 11.78 4.06 13.91
CA SER A 75 12.38 5.30 13.39
C SER A 75 11.80 6.53 14.08
N GLU A 76 12.61 7.58 14.20
CA GLU A 76 12.20 8.84 14.83
C GLU A 76 10.95 9.43 14.17
N VAL A 77 10.94 9.46 12.85
CA VAL A 77 9.81 9.95 12.05
C VAL A 77 8.52 9.18 12.36
N VAL A 78 8.56 7.85 12.39
CA VAL A 78 7.37 7.04 12.70
C VAL A 78 6.89 7.27 14.14
N ARG A 79 7.80 7.38 15.10
CA ARG A 79 7.44 7.66 16.50
C ARG A 79 6.79 9.02 16.65
N THR A 80 7.41 10.08 16.11
CA THR A 80 6.87 11.44 16.16
C THR A 80 5.48 11.49 15.55
N TYR A 81 5.29 10.87 14.39
CA TYR A 81 3.99 10.77 13.75
C TYR A 81 2.96 10.06 14.63
N MET A 82 3.31 8.93 15.21
CA MET A 82 2.38 8.15 16.03
C MET A 82 2.03 8.85 17.33
N ASP A 83 2.94 9.60 17.92
CA ASP A 83 2.70 10.36 19.13
C ASP A 83 1.74 11.53 18.86
N ALA A 84 1.96 12.31 17.80
CA ALA A 84 1.04 13.36 17.35
C ALA A 84 -0.35 12.79 17.00
N TYR A 85 -0.40 11.65 16.32
CA TYR A 85 -1.67 10.98 16.01
C TYR A 85 -2.45 10.60 17.29
N ARG A 86 -1.77 10.03 18.26
CA ARG A 86 -2.40 9.63 19.55
C ARG A 86 -2.88 10.82 20.34
N GLU A 87 -2.11 11.91 20.36
CA GLU A 87 -2.50 13.15 21.03
C GLU A 87 -3.77 13.74 20.43
N LEU A 88 -3.83 13.83 19.12
CA LEU A 88 -4.98 14.41 18.41
C LEU A 88 -6.23 13.53 18.47
N THR A 89 -6.09 12.22 18.37
CA THR A 89 -7.23 11.30 18.29
C THR A 89 -7.67 10.77 19.64
N GLY A 90 -6.83 10.85 20.66
CA GLY A 90 -7.03 10.21 21.97
C GLY A 90 -6.93 8.68 21.90
N ASP A 91 -6.47 8.11 20.80
CA ASP A 91 -6.29 6.67 20.66
C ASP A 91 -5.01 6.21 21.39
N ASN A 92 -5.10 5.05 22.03
CA ASN A 92 -3.94 4.44 22.69
C ASN A 92 -3.09 3.63 21.70
N GLU A 93 -1.91 3.18 22.16
CA GLU A 93 -0.98 2.38 21.34
C GLU A 93 -1.59 1.09 20.75
N ALA A 94 -2.60 0.52 21.39
CA ALA A 94 -3.24 -0.69 20.88
C ALA A 94 -4.09 -0.41 19.63
N LYS A 95 -4.65 0.80 19.53
CA LYS A 95 -5.49 1.24 18.42
C LYS A 95 -4.70 1.99 17.33
N ALA A 96 -3.76 2.83 17.76
CA ALA A 96 -2.95 3.67 16.89
C ALA A 96 -1.59 3.01 16.65
N LYS A 97 -1.50 2.21 15.59
CA LYS A 97 -0.27 1.51 15.18
C LYS A 97 0.03 1.78 13.70
N PRO A 98 1.32 1.88 13.33
CA PRO A 98 1.70 1.81 11.93
C PRO A 98 1.21 0.49 11.32
N TYR A 99 0.85 0.51 10.06
CA TYR A 99 0.44 -0.70 9.36
C TYR A 99 1.00 -0.71 7.94
N ILE A 100 1.12 -1.90 7.38
CA ILE A 100 1.54 -2.12 6.00
C ILE A 100 0.29 -2.38 5.15
N MET A 101 0.21 -1.71 4.02
CA MET A 101 -0.84 -2.01 3.05
C MET A 101 -0.25 -2.41 1.70
N GLY A 102 -0.94 -3.30 0.99
CA GLY A 102 -0.52 -3.82 -0.31
C GLY A 102 -0.79 -2.87 -1.49
N GLY A 103 -0.98 -1.59 -1.22
CA GLY A 103 -1.20 -0.56 -2.24
C GLY A 103 0.04 0.28 -2.51
N GLY A 104 0.04 0.97 -3.66
CA GLY A 104 1.06 1.97 -3.99
C GLY A 104 0.54 3.39 -3.76
N THR A 105 1.43 4.31 -3.47
CA THR A 105 1.14 5.74 -3.33
C THR A 105 2.12 6.59 -4.14
N TYR A 106 1.89 7.87 -4.21
CA TYR A 106 2.81 8.83 -4.85
C TYR A 106 4.21 8.83 -4.23
N ALA A 107 4.34 8.37 -2.99
CA ALA A 107 5.61 8.26 -2.29
C ALA A 107 6.64 7.40 -3.04
N TYR A 108 6.21 6.41 -3.83
CA TYR A 108 7.11 5.60 -4.67
C TYR A 108 7.90 6.40 -5.70
N HIS A 109 7.45 7.58 -6.06
CA HIS A 109 8.09 8.46 -7.04
C HIS A 109 9.00 9.51 -6.40
N LEU A 110 9.04 9.56 -5.09
CA LEU A 110 9.80 10.54 -4.32
C LEU A 110 10.92 9.85 -3.54
N LYS A 111 12.06 10.50 -3.45
CA LYS A 111 13.20 10.01 -2.68
C LYS A 111 12.96 10.31 -1.19
N ASN A 112 13.19 9.34 -0.33
CA ASN A 112 13.02 9.48 1.13
C ASN A 112 11.60 9.92 1.53
N ALA A 113 10.59 9.44 0.81
CA ALA A 113 9.19 9.72 1.11
C ALA A 113 8.51 8.49 1.71
N TYR A 114 7.51 8.73 2.53
CA TYR A 114 6.61 7.72 3.06
C TYR A 114 5.16 8.21 2.93
N ALA A 115 4.23 7.29 3.02
CA ALA A 115 2.83 7.61 2.94
C ALA A 115 2.22 7.63 4.32
N VAL A 116 1.43 8.65 4.58
CA VAL A 116 0.60 8.76 5.76
C VAL A 116 -0.86 8.85 5.36
N GLY A 117 -1.72 8.37 6.21
CA GLY A 117 -3.14 8.48 6.05
C GLY A 117 -3.81 8.55 7.40
N PHE A 118 -4.99 9.09 7.41
CA PHE A 118 -5.82 9.18 8.61
C PHE A 118 -7.07 8.32 8.42
N SER A 119 -7.51 7.72 9.52
CA SER A 119 -8.71 6.90 9.49
C SER A 119 -9.95 7.80 9.50
N VAL A 120 -10.41 8.15 8.32
CA VAL A 120 -11.63 8.97 8.15
C VAL A 120 -12.92 8.18 8.27
N TRP A 121 -12.81 6.87 8.46
CA TRP A 121 -13.95 5.94 8.51
C TRP A 121 -14.70 5.94 9.84
N LYS A 122 -14.13 6.50 10.89
CA LYS A 122 -14.67 6.38 12.25
C LYS A 122 -15.99 7.10 12.48
N ASN A 123 -16.34 8.07 11.65
CA ASN A 123 -17.41 9.03 11.91
C ASN A 123 -18.48 9.10 10.81
N SER A 124 -18.72 8.00 10.11
CA SER A 124 -19.87 7.94 9.22
C SER A 124 -21.08 7.40 9.97
N ASP A 125 -22.05 8.25 10.23
CA ASP A 125 -23.39 7.85 10.71
C ASP A 125 -24.25 7.21 9.60
N MET A 126 -23.67 7.03 8.41
CA MET A 126 -24.36 6.43 7.27
C MET A 126 -24.23 4.91 7.31
N GLU A 127 -25.37 4.24 7.27
CA GLU A 127 -25.45 2.80 7.11
C GLU A 127 -25.50 2.44 5.62
N PHE A 128 -24.64 1.54 5.20
CA PHE A 128 -24.61 1.01 3.83
C PHE A 128 -24.90 -0.49 3.83
N PRO A 129 -25.45 -1.01 2.73
CA PRO A 129 -25.53 -2.45 2.52
C PRO A 129 -24.16 -3.10 2.55
N GLU A 130 -24.10 -4.39 2.81
CA GLU A 130 -22.86 -5.17 2.73
C GLU A 130 -22.17 -4.99 1.38
N GLY A 131 -20.86 -4.70 1.38
CA GLY A 131 -20.08 -4.44 0.18
C GLY A 131 -20.21 -3.02 -0.39
N HIS A 132 -20.83 -2.08 0.33
CA HIS A 132 -20.97 -0.68 -0.04
C HIS A 132 -20.31 0.25 0.99
N GLY A 133 -19.99 1.47 0.57
CA GLY A 133 -19.56 2.56 1.44
C GLY A 133 -18.08 2.52 1.87
N GLY A 134 -17.40 1.40 1.70
CA GLY A 134 -15.98 1.26 2.02
C GLY A 134 -15.06 1.65 0.88
N CYS A 135 -13.75 1.59 1.15
CA CYS A 135 -12.71 1.89 0.18
C CYS A 135 -12.80 0.96 -1.04
N HIS A 136 -12.82 1.52 -2.25
CA HIS A 136 -12.97 0.80 -3.53
C HIS A 136 -14.30 0.04 -3.68
N GLN A 137 -15.31 0.42 -2.91
CA GLN A 137 -16.66 -0.13 -3.01
C GLN A 137 -17.62 0.86 -3.68
N PRO A 138 -18.78 0.43 -4.18
CA PRO A 138 -19.84 1.35 -4.54
C PRO A 138 -20.20 2.26 -3.36
N ASP A 139 -20.59 3.50 -3.66
CA ASP A 139 -20.95 4.51 -2.65
C ASP A 139 -19.79 4.85 -1.69
N GLU A 140 -18.53 4.67 -2.13
CA GLU A 140 -17.35 5.09 -1.38
C GLU A 140 -17.51 6.55 -0.96
N HIS A 141 -17.34 6.83 0.32
CA HIS A 141 -17.60 8.14 0.88
C HIS A 141 -16.62 8.50 1.99
N ILE A 142 -16.59 9.77 2.30
CA ILE A 142 -15.86 10.33 3.44
C ILE A 142 -16.75 11.37 4.14
N SER A 143 -16.74 11.38 5.48
CA SER A 143 -17.47 12.39 6.22
C SER A 143 -16.76 13.76 6.19
N LEU A 144 -17.51 14.85 6.25
CA LEU A 144 -16.92 16.18 6.34
C LEU A 144 -16.10 16.36 7.62
N SER A 145 -16.56 15.80 8.74
CA SER A 145 -15.79 15.79 10.00
C SER A 145 -14.47 15.05 9.82
N GLY A 146 -14.48 13.88 9.17
CA GLY A 146 -13.27 13.12 8.87
C GLY A 146 -12.26 13.88 8.00
N ILE A 147 -12.74 14.66 7.03
CA ILE A 147 -11.87 15.56 6.25
C ILE A 147 -11.23 16.62 7.14
N CYS A 148 -12.02 17.26 8.01
CA CYS A 148 -11.52 18.30 8.92
C CYS A 148 -10.52 17.76 9.94
N GLU A 149 -10.82 16.60 10.55
CA GLU A 149 -9.92 15.91 11.48
C GLU A 149 -8.62 15.50 10.78
N GLY A 150 -8.73 14.95 9.57
CA GLY A 150 -7.57 14.58 8.78
C GLY A 150 -6.71 15.78 8.37
N ALA A 151 -7.33 16.91 8.02
CA ALA A 151 -6.60 18.12 7.72
C ALA A 151 -5.87 18.68 8.96
N ALA A 152 -6.52 18.66 10.13
CA ALA A 152 -5.90 19.07 11.39
C ALA A 152 -4.70 18.17 11.74
N LEU A 153 -4.86 16.85 11.61
CA LEU A 153 -3.79 15.89 11.84
C LEU A 153 -2.60 16.13 10.91
N LEU A 154 -2.85 16.35 9.61
CA LEU A 154 -1.78 16.63 8.65
C LEU A 154 -1.04 17.93 8.98
N CYS A 155 -1.74 18.98 9.40
CA CYS A 155 -1.09 20.21 9.83
C CYS A 155 -0.18 19.99 11.04
N GLU A 156 -0.67 19.27 12.04
CA GLU A 156 0.12 18.96 13.25
C GLU A 156 1.35 18.14 12.92
N LEU A 157 1.20 17.13 12.06
CA LEU A 157 2.32 16.30 11.64
C LEU A 157 3.40 17.08 10.91
N VAL A 158 3.02 17.99 10.03
CA VAL A 158 3.99 18.86 9.34
C VAL A 158 4.75 19.73 10.34
N LEU A 159 4.07 20.26 11.36
CA LEU A 159 4.71 21.06 12.40
C LEU A 159 5.67 20.22 13.27
N CYS A 160 5.24 19.02 13.68
CA CYS A 160 6.09 18.11 14.45
C CYS A 160 7.34 17.66 13.68
N GLU A 161 7.22 17.43 12.37
CA GLU A 161 8.34 17.04 11.53
C GLU A 161 9.32 18.17 11.25
N ASP A 162 8.84 19.41 11.15
CA ASP A 162 9.69 20.60 10.97
C ASP A 162 10.60 20.83 12.19
N GLU A 163 10.20 20.34 13.38
CA GLU A 163 11.00 20.41 14.60
C GLU A 163 12.17 19.40 14.65
N ILE A 164 12.11 18.32 13.86
CA ILE A 164 13.14 17.25 13.85
C ILE A 164 14.05 17.27 12.61
N LEU A 165 13.76 18.12 11.63
CA LEU A 165 14.57 18.33 10.43
C LEU A 165 15.56 19.49 10.61
#